data_859d661defaa9032688f695e953edab1
#
_entry.id   859d661defaa9032688f695e953edab1
#
_cell.length_a   1.000
_cell.length_b   1.000
_cell.length_c   1.000
_cell.angle_alpha   90.00
_cell.angle_beta   90.00
_cell.angle_gamma   90.00
#
_symmetry.space_group_name_H-M   'P 1'
#
loop_
_entity.id
_entity.type
_entity.pdbx_description
1 polymer ?
#
loop_
_entity_poly.entity_id
_entity_poly.type
_entity_poly.pdbx_seq_one_letter_code
_entity_poly.pdbx_strand_id
1 'polypeptide(L)'
;PAGKGRYSLLKFFDHYQRAIEYQTGEFSGSKVNRVQPLSKELVGQLKVVETRGEGCTLVESRSGEIGSRQYRIEWQPYRARLISAEVKTLRAARPVTISWVLSETVDDSAQINAAFAKKFAYQATDFADIGDNESDPFLRKMINIGFVEHGSSGAYDSSGHQFSGGHQH
;
A
#
# COMPACT_ATOMS: atom_id res chain seq x y z
N PRO A 1 23.79 14.05 -9.08
CA PRO A 1 22.96 14.09 -7.90
C PRO A 1 21.51 14.08 -8.36
N ALA A 2 20.86 12.90 -8.20
CA ALA A 2 19.44 12.75 -8.50
C ALA A 2 18.68 13.66 -7.52
N GLY A 3 17.96 14.64 -8.05
CA GLY A 3 17.13 15.53 -7.27
C GLY A 3 16.19 14.71 -6.39
N LYS A 4 16.05 15.08 -5.13
CA LYS A 4 15.02 14.55 -4.25
C LYS A 4 13.68 14.99 -4.85
N GLY A 5 13.10 14.15 -5.72
CA GLY A 5 11.76 14.36 -6.26
C GLY A 5 10.78 14.42 -5.11
N ARG A 6 9.96 15.44 -5.05
CA ARG A 6 8.78 15.44 -4.18
C ARG A 6 7.78 14.47 -4.81
N TYR A 7 7.37 13.48 -4.07
CA TYR A 7 6.36 12.54 -4.48
C TYR A 7 5.08 12.82 -3.69
N SER A 8 3.93 12.82 -4.35
CA SER A 8 2.63 12.72 -3.70
C SER A 8 2.11 11.29 -3.86
N LEU A 9 1.29 10.85 -2.93
CA LEU A 9 0.61 9.57 -2.98
C LEU A 9 -0.89 9.81 -3.12
N LEU A 10 -1.50 9.28 -4.18
CA LEU A 10 -2.95 9.31 -4.37
C LEU A 10 -3.55 7.96 -3.99
N LYS A 11 -4.50 7.98 -3.07
CA LYS A 11 -5.30 6.81 -2.71
C LYS A 11 -6.70 6.95 -3.27
N PHE A 12 -7.06 6.06 -4.18
CA PHE A 12 -8.35 6.10 -4.87
C PHE A 12 -9.39 5.23 -4.16
N PHE A 13 -10.63 5.73 -4.09
CA PHE A 13 -11.80 5.08 -3.54
C PHE A 13 -12.86 4.98 -4.63
N ASP A 14 -12.79 3.90 -5.41
CA ASP A 14 -13.56 3.73 -6.64
C ASP A 14 -15.08 3.81 -6.42
N HIS A 15 -15.57 3.23 -5.32
CA HIS A 15 -16.99 3.25 -4.97
C HIS A 15 -17.54 4.68 -4.75
N TYR A 16 -16.67 5.59 -4.30
CA TYR A 16 -17.04 6.98 -4.04
C TYR A 16 -16.63 7.94 -5.16
N GLN A 17 -15.86 7.46 -6.14
CA GLN A 17 -15.19 8.29 -7.15
C GLN A 17 -14.41 9.45 -6.51
N ARG A 18 -13.73 9.16 -5.42
CA ARG A 18 -12.95 10.13 -4.64
C ARG A 18 -11.49 9.67 -4.54
N ALA A 19 -10.61 10.63 -4.32
CA ALA A 19 -9.21 10.37 -4.03
C ALA A 19 -8.77 11.19 -2.80
N ILE A 20 -7.81 10.64 -2.06
CA ILE A 20 -7.08 11.36 -1.01
C ILE A 20 -5.65 11.50 -1.48
N GLU A 21 -5.16 12.74 -1.52
CA GLU A 21 -3.78 13.08 -1.86
C GLU A 21 -2.98 13.31 -0.59
N TYR A 22 -1.85 12.60 -0.49
CA TYR A 22 -0.88 12.75 0.57
C TYR A 22 0.33 13.49 0.04
N GLN A 23 0.73 14.54 0.71
CA GLN A 23 1.96 15.26 0.40
C GLN A 23 3.19 14.55 0.97
N THR A 24 4.37 14.93 0.47
CA THR A 24 5.64 14.42 0.99
C THR A 24 5.76 14.72 2.49
N GLY A 25 5.84 13.69 3.33
CA GLY A 25 5.90 13.81 4.79
C GLY A 25 4.64 13.34 5.51
N GLU A 26 3.50 13.27 4.84
CA GLU A 26 2.23 12.77 5.40
C GLU A 26 2.12 11.24 5.31
N PHE A 27 2.98 10.59 4.56
CA PHE A 27 3.07 9.14 4.51
C PHE A 27 4.47 8.66 4.89
N SER A 28 4.53 7.72 5.81
CA SER A 28 5.77 7.06 6.18
C SER A 28 6.15 6.02 5.13
N GLY A 29 6.92 6.43 4.13
CA GLY A 29 7.35 5.49 3.12
C GLY A 29 8.37 6.12 2.19
N SER A 30 9.64 5.90 2.47
CA SER A 30 10.75 6.46 1.68
C SER A 30 10.87 5.88 0.27
N LYS A 31 10.04 4.93 -0.12
CA LYS A 31 10.01 4.35 -1.48
C LYS A 31 8.58 3.90 -1.76
N VAL A 32 7.96 4.50 -2.78
CA VAL A 32 6.83 3.88 -3.47
C VAL A 32 7.37 2.60 -4.11
N ASN A 33 7.49 1.55 -3.33
CA ASN A 33 7.80 0.25 -3.87
C ASN A 33 6.61 -0.15 -4.73
N ARG A 34 6.90 -0.66 -5.91
CA ARG A 34 5.90 -1.34 -6.75
C ARG A 34 5.06 -2.21 -5.83
N VAL A 35 3.74 -2.02 -5.87
CA VAL A 35 2.79 -2.66 -4.97
C VAL A 35 2.71 -4.15 -5.30
N GLN A 36 3.76 -4.88 -4.95
CA GLN A 36 3.68 -6.33 -4.89
C GLN A 36 3.48 -6.71 -3.42
N PRO A 37 2.60 -7.66 -3.13
CA PRO A 37 2.34 -8.12 -1.75
C PRO A 37 3.59 -8.60 -1.02
N LEU A 38 4.60 -9.06 -1.79
CA LEU A 38 5.88 -9.55 -1.28
C LEU A 38 7.03 -8.87 -2.02
N SER A 39 8.09 -8.49 -1.30
CA SER A 39 9.29 -7.93 -1.90
C SER A 39 10.13 -9.00 -2.61
N LYS A 40 10.92 -8.60 -3.60
CA LYS A 40 11.83 -9.51 -4.31
C LYS A 40 12.87 -10.13 -3.38
N GLU A 41 13.33 -9.39 -2.40
CA GLU A 41 14.29 -9.81 -1.40
C GLU A 41 13.72 -10.95 -0.55
N LEU A 42 12.43 -10.84 -0.15
CA LEU A 42 11.73 -11.90 0.57
C LEU A 42 11.57 -13.14 -0.32
N VAL A 43 11.13 -12.94 -1.57
CA VAL A 43 10.98 -14.05 -2.53
C VAL A 43 12.31 -14.78 -2.75
N GLY A 44 13.42 -14.03 -2.79
CA GLY A 44 14.77 -14.60 -2.93
C GLY A 44 15.23 -15.46 -1.75
N GLN A 45 14.66 -15.26 -0.54
CA GLN A 45 14.98 -16.07 0.64
C GLN A 45 14.24 -17.41 0.67
N LEU A 46 13.17 -17.56 -0.12
CA LEU A 46 12.39 -18.79 -0.18
C LEU A 46 13.05 -19.83 -1.10
N LYS A 47 13.01 -21.09 -0.70
CA LYS A 47 13.54 -22.19 -1.49
C LYS A 47 12.62 -22.52 -2.64
N VAL A 48 13.18 -22.74 -3.82
CA VAL A 48 12.46 -23.32 -4.96
C VAL A 48 12.21 -24.80 -4.64
N VAL A 49 10.96 -25.21 -4.64
CA VAL A 49 10.53 -26.60 -4.38
C VAL A 49 10.11 -27.31 -5.65
N GLU A 50 9.65 -26.56 -6.65
CA GLU A 50 9.19 -27.08 -7.93
C GLU A 50 9.31 -26.00 -9.00
N THR A 51 9.52 -26.43 -10.25
CA THR A 51 9.51 -25.57 -11.44
C THR A 51 8.60 -26.15 -12.50
N ARG A 52 7.87 -25.30 -13.23
CA ARG A 52 7.07 -25.70 -14.39
C ARG A 52 7.19 -24.66 -15.50
N GLY A 53 7.10 -25.12 -16.74
CA GLY A 53 7.32 -24.29 -17.92
C GLY A 53 8.80 -24.01 -18.19
N GLU A 54 9.08 -23.24 -19.23
CA GLU A 54 10.44 -22.92 -19.68
C GLU A 54 10.53 -21.48 -20.14
N GLY A 55 11.75 -20.93 -20.13
CA GLY A 55 12.04 -19.58 -20.62
C GLY A 55 11.18 -18.51 -19.95
N CYS A 56 10.47 -17.72 -20.74
CA CYS A 56 9.62 -16.63 -20.23
C CYS A 56 8.32 -17.13 -19.56
N THR A 57 7.96 -18.40 -19.73
CA THR A 57 6.79 -19.03 -19.08
C THR A 57 7.14 -19.78 -17.80
N LEU A 58 8.42 -19.84 -17.44
CA LEU A 58 8.88 -20.52 -16.23
C LEU A 58 8.16 -19.95 -15.00
N VAL A 59 7.60 -20.85 -14.19
CA VAL A 59 7.02 -20.56 -12.87
C VAL A 59 7.74 -21.42 -11.84
N GLU A 60 8.16 -20.79 -10.77
CA GLU A 60 8.78 -21.44 -9.61
C GLU A 60 7.77 -21.47 -8.46
N SER A 61 7.51 -22.66 -7.92
CA SER A 61 6.87 -22.82 -6.63
C SER A 61 7.94 -22.68 -5.56
N ARG A 62 7.79 -21.73 -4.67
CA ARG A 62 8.75 -21.47 -3.59
C ARG A 62 8.08 -21.58 -2.23
N SER A 63 8.82 -22.09 -1.25
CA SER A 63 8.34 -22.16 0.13
C SER A 63 9.45 -21.92 1.13
N GLY A 64 9.06 -21.55 2.36
CA GLY A 64 9.97 -21.34 3.48
C GLY A 64 9.32 -20.66 4.65
N GLU A 65 10.07 -20.58 5.74
CA GLU A 65 9.69 -19.87 6.95
C GLU A 65 10.62 -18.69 7.14
N ILE A 66 10.07 -17.51 7.36
CA ILE A 66 10.79 -16.28 7.65
C ILE A 66 10.15 -15.64 8.89
N GLY A 67 10.91 -15.59 9.97
CA GLY A 67 10.41 -15.14 11.27
C GLY A 67 9.30 -16.05 11.80
N SER A 68 8.13 -15.48 12.07
CA SER A 68 6.94 -16.20 12.55
C SER A 68 5.94 -16.53 11.45
N ARG A 69 6.35 -16.51 10.20
CA ARG A 69 5.46 -16.72 9.05
C ARG A 69 5.96 -17.81 8.13
N GLN A 70 5.05 -18.65 7.68
CA GLN A 70 5.26 -19.64 6.62
C GLN A 70 4.75 -19.06 5.31
N TYR A 71 5.53 -19.23 4.24
CA TYR A 71 5.25 -18.74 2.89
C TYR A 71 5.15 -19.92 1.93
N ARG A 72 4.17 -19.88 1.04
CA ARG A 72 4.05 -20.69 -0.17
C ARG A 72 3.71 -19.75 -1.30
N ILE A 73 4.51 -19.70 -2.35
CA ILE A 73 4.31 -18.76 -3.44
C ILE A 73 4.53 -19.43 -4.80
N GLU A 74 3.87 -18.89 -5.81
CA GLU A 74 4.19 -19.12 -7.20
C GLU A 74 4.75 -17.84 -7.79
N TRP A 75 5.94 -17.93 -8.33
CA TRP A 75 6.74 -16.81 -8.81
C TRP A 75 7.14 -17.01 -10.26
N GLN A 76 6.97 -15.97 -11.09
CA GLN A 76 7.45 -15.94 -12.46
C GLN A 76 8.72 -15.09 -12.56
N PRO A 77 9.93 -15.71 -12.59
CA PRO A 77 11.20 -14.98 -12.48
C PRO A 77 11.42 -14.01 -13.63
N TYR A 78 11.14 -14.41 -14.86
CA TYR A 78 11.35 -13.60 -16.06
C TYR A 78 10.61 -12.26 -16.01
N ARG A 79 9.39 -12.26 -15.50
CA ARG A 79 8.57 -11.05 -15.34
C ARG A 79 8.68 -10.42 -13.94
N ALA A 80 9.46 -11.04 -13.05
CA ALA A 80 9.56 -10.68 -11.64
C ALA A 80 8.17 -10.48 -11.01
N ARG A 81 7.26 -11.46 -11.21
CA ARG A 81 5.84 -11.34 -10.91
C ARG A 81 5.36 -12.46 -10.00
N LEU A 82 4.61 -12.07 -8.96
CA LEU A 82 3.90 -12.99 -8.10
C LEU A 82 2.63 -13.48 -8.81
N ILE A 83 2.48 -14.80 -8.94
CA ILE A 83 1.26 -15.43 -9.47
C ILE A 83 0.29 -15.74 -8.34
N SER A 84 0.78 -16.34 -7.28
CA SER A 84 0.00 -16.59 -6.07
C SER A 84 0.90 -16.55 -4.84
N ALA A 85 0.31 -16.24 -3.69
CA ALA A 85 0.97 -16.36 -2.41
C ALA A 85 0.00 -16.77 -1.33
N GLU A 86 0.46 -17.62 -0.44
CA GLU A 86 -0.18 -17.95 0.84
C GLU A 86 0.82 -17.66 1.96
N VAL A 87 0.41 -16.86 2.93
CA VAL A 87 1.21 -16.52 4.10
C VAL A 87 0.45 -16.88 5.35
N LYS A 88 0.99 -17.80 6.14
CA LYS A 88 0.40 -18.30 7.39
C LYS A 88 1.23 -17.84 8.59
N THR A 89 0.58 -17.30 9.60
CA THR A 89 1.21 -16.97 10.89
C THR A 89 1.38 -18.22 11.73
N LEU A 90 2.63 -18.52 12.18
CA LEU A 90 2.93 -19.78 12.87
C LEU A 90 2.75 -19.72 14.40
N ARG A 91 2.95 -18.54 15.01
CA ARG A 91 3.06 -18.40 16.47
C ARG A 91 2.00 -17.47 17.06
N ALA A 92 0.80 -17.43 16.48
CA ALA A 92 -0.31 -16.68 17.02
C ALA A 92 -1.28 -17.61 17.72
N ALA A 93 -1.93 -17.15 18.80
CA ALA A 93 -3.00 -17.87 19.48
C ALA A 93 -4.14 -18.21 18.52
N ARG A 94 -4.32 -17.40 17.47
CA ARG A 94 -5.20 -17.66 16.33
C ARG A 94 -4.39 -17.52 15.05
N PRO A 95 -4.01 -18.62 14.38
CA PRO A 95 -3.30 -18.55 13.11
C PRO A 95 -4.14 -17.83 12.04
N VAL A 96 -3.52 -16.88 11.35
CA VAL A 96 -4.13 -16.17 10.24
C VAL A 96 -3.43 -16.61 8.96
N THR A 97 -4.22 -16.93 7.93
CA THR A 97 -3.74 -17.18 6.59
C THR A 97 -4.21 -16.06 5.67
N ILE A 98 -3.29 -15.46 4.95
CA ILE A 98 -3.57 -14.44 3.94
C ILE A 98 -3.17 -15.02 2.59
N SER A 99 -4.07 -14.92 1.62
CA SER A 99 -3.83 -15.43 0.26
C SER A 99 -4.00 -14.32 -0.77
N TRP A 100 -3.13 -14.33 -1.78
CA TRP A 100 -3.23 -13.48 -2.97
C TRP A 100 -3.16 -14.36 -4.21
N VAL A 101 -3.95 -14.02 -5.20
CA VAL A 101 -3.93 -14.66 -6.52
C VAL A 101 -3.96 -13.57 -7.57
N LEU A 102 -3.06 -13.65 -8.55
CA LEU A 102 -3.09 -12.77 -9.71
C LEU A 102 -4.33 -13.09 -10.54
N SER A 103 -5.27 -12.13 -10.62
CA SER A 103 -6.51 -12.31 -11.38
C SER A 103 -6.35 -11.93 -12.85
N GLU A 104 -5.58 -10.86 -13.11
CA GLU A 104 -5.46 -10.32 -14.46
C GLU A 104 -4.13 -9.58 -14.64
N THR A 105 -3.64 -9.55 -15.86
CA THR A 105 -2.52 -8.71 -16.29
C THR A 105 -2.96 -7.87 -17.49
N VAL A 106 -2.80 -6.57 -17.39
CA VAL A 106 -3.07 -5.63 -18.47
C VAL A 106 -1.73 -5.10 -18.97
N ASP A 107 -1.39 -5.45 -20.22
CA ASP A 107 -0.15 -5.02 -20.88
C ASP A 107 -0.42 -3.96 -21.98
N ASP A 108 -1.69 -3.64 -22.27
CA ASP A 108 -2.07 -2.60 -23.23
C ASP A 108 -1.95 -1.20 -22.63
N SER A 109 -1.04 -0.40 -23.18
CA SER A 109 -0.78 0.96 -22.71
C SER A 109 -2.00 1.90 -22.86
N ALA A 110 -2.83 1.72 -23.89
CA ALA A 110 -4.03 2.53 -24.07
C ALA A 110 -5.06 2.23 -22.98
N GLN A 111 -5.25 0.96 -22.65
CA GLN A 111 -6.14 0.53 -21.58
C GLN A 111 -5.63 1.01 -20.20
N ILE A 112 -4.32 0.91 -19.96
CA ILE A 112 -3.70 1.40 -18.73
C ILE A 112 -3.92 2.92 -18.58
N ASN A 113 -3.61 3.69 -19.65
CA ASN A 113 -3.78 5.15 -19.64
C ASN A 113 -5.25 5.55 -19.43
N ALA A 114 -6.20 4.87 -20.07
CA ALA A 114 -7.62 5.12 -19.86
C ALA A 114 -8.06 4.85 -18.40
N ALA A 115 -7.56 3.77 -17.79
CA ALA A 115 -7.84 3.46 -16.38
C ALA A 115 -7.29 4.53 -15.45
N PHE A 116 -6.07 5.03 -15.69
CA PHE A 116 -5.50 6.14 -14.92
C PHE A 116 -6.26 7.44 -15.14
N ALA A 117 -6.58 7.80 -16.39
CA ALA A 117 -7.35 9.01 -16.71
C ALA A 117 -8.70 9.04 -15.97
N LYS A 118 -9.39 7.89 -15.93
CA LYS A 118 -10.63 7.76 -15.16
C LYS A 118 -10.42 8.03 -13.66
N LYS A 119 -9.35 7.51 -13.07
CA LYS A 119 -9.06 7.70 -11.64
C LYS A 119 -8.60 9.12 -11.32
N PHE A 120 -7.81 9.75 -12.18
CA PHE A 120 -7.41 11.14 -12.02
C PHE A 120 -8.56 12.14 -12.22
N ALA A 121 -9.68 11.72 -12.80
CA ALA A 121 -10.90 12.53 -12.86
C ALA A 121 -11.71 12.50 -11.56
N TYR A 122 -11.34 11.68 -10.57
CA TYR A 122 -12.01 11.68 -9.27
C TYR A 122 -11.76 12.97 -8.52
N GLN A 123 -12.75 13.40 -7.72
CA GLN A 123 -12.57 14.53 -6.83
C GLN A 123 -11.50 14.19 -5.77
N ALA A 124 -10.39 14.89 -5.82
CA ALA A 124 -9.31 14.73 -4.85
C ALA A 124 -9.51 15.69 -3.65
N THR A 125 -9.13 15.22 -2.47
CA THR A 125 -9.04 16.01 -1.24
C THR A 125 -7.65 15.79 -0.66
N ASP A 126 -6.98 16.87 -0.24
CA ASP A 126 -5.70 16.78 0.45
C ASP A 126 -5.91 16.08 1.80
N PHE A 127 -4.95 15.24 2.19
CA PHE A 127 -5.04 14.51 3.46
C PHE A 127 -5.15 15.44 4.66
N ALA A 128 -4.44 16.58 4.62
CA ALA A 128 -4.50 17.59 5.68
C ALA A 128 -5.89 18.20 5.88
N ASP A 129 -6.69 18.27 4.79
CA ASP A 129 -8.02 18.92 4.80
C ASP A 129 -9.15 17.97 5.22
N ILE A 130 -8.87 16.68 5.46
CA ILE A 130 -9.92 15.70 5.78
C ILE A 130 -10.66 16.07 7.06
N GLY A 131 -9.93 16.56 8.09
CA GLY A 131 -10.49 16.91 9.39
C GLY A 131 -11.38 18.17 9.37
N ASP A 132 -11.21 19.04 8.37
CA ASP A 132 -11.84 20.34 8.33
C ASP A 132 -13.24 20.33 7.65
N ASN A 133 -13.60 19.23 6.98
CA ASN A 133 -14.83 19.15 6.20
C ASN A 133 -15.72 17.98 6.62
N GLU A 134 -16.24 18.04 7.85
CA GLU A 134 -17.15 17.03 8.39
C GLU A 134 -18.54 17.01 7.71
N SER A 135 -18.87 18.04 6.91
CA SER A 135 -20.13 18.08 6.16
C SER A 135 -20.15 17.14 4.96
N ASP A 136 -18.97 16.79 4.41
CA ASP A 136 -18.86 15.82 3.32
C ASP A 136 -19.04 14.38 3.86
N PRO A 137 -20.04 13.62 3.36
CA PRO A 137 -20.32 12.26 3.86
C PRO A 137 -19.14 11.28 3.67
N PHE A 138 -18.35 11.45 2.61
CA PHE A 138 -17.16 10.62 2.35
C PHE A 138 -16.07 10.93 3.38
N LEU A 139 -15.78 12.21 3.61
CA LEU A 139 -14.73 12.61 4.55
C LEU A 139 -15.10 12.24 5.99
N ARG A 140 -16.36 12.46 6.39
CA ARG A 140 -16.85 12.00 7.70
C ARG A 140 -16.67 10.49 7.90
N LYS A 141 -16.93 9.70 6.84
CA LYS A 141 -16.69 8.26 6.91
C LYS A 141 -15.20 7.94 7.07
N MET A 142 -14.30 8.66 6.37
CA MET A 142 -12.86 8.46 6.50
C MET A 142 -12.37 8.78 7.91
N ILE A 143 -12.87 9.85 8.53
CA ILE A 143 -12.61 10.19 9.94
C ILE A 143 -13.06 9.05 10.86
N ASN A 144 -14.29 8.57 10.70
CA ASN A 144 -14.87 7.54 11.57
C ASN A 144 -14.15 6.18 11.48
N ILE A 145 -13.54 5.85 10.36
CA ILE A 145 -12.75 4.61 10.21
C ILE A 145 -11.26 4.78 10.56
N GLY A 146 -10.89 5.92 11.16
CA GLY A 146 -9.53 6.18 11.65
C GLY A 146 -8.54 6.55 10.54
N PHE A 147 -9.00 7.09 9.42
CA PHE A 147 -8.11 7.58 8.37
C PHE A 147 -7.33 8.82 8.78
N VAL A 148 -7.91 9.62 9.66
CA VAL A 148 -7.27 10.68 10.42
C VAL A 148 -7.29 10.23 11.86
N GLU A 149 -6.13 10.00 12.45
CA GLU A 149 -6.04 9.97 13.90
C GLU A 149 -6.49 11.35 14.38
N HIS A 150 -7.38 11.43 15.36
CA HIS A 150 -7.65 12.65 16.10
C HIS A 150 -6.36 13.04 16.85
N GLY A 151 -5.34 13.43 16.10
CA GLY A 151 -4.24 14.19 16.62
C GLY A 151 -4.87 15.47 17.12
N SER A 152 -4.86 15.67 18.45
CA SER A 152 -5.13 16.96 19.05
C SER A 152 -4.61 18.03 18.10
N SER A 153 -5.45 18.98 17.72
CA SER A 153 -5.06 20.18 16.98
C SER A 153 -3.99 20.91 17.81
N GLY A 154 -2.78 20.44 17.72
CA GLY A 154 -1.62 21.04 18.39
C GLY A 154 -1.30 22.32 17.66
N ALA A 155 -1.51 23.44 18.31
CA ALA A 155 -0.91 24.68 17.85
C ALA A 155 0.62 24.49 17.87
N TYR A 156 1.25 24.68 16.71
CA TYR A 156 2.70 24.61 16.56
C TYR A 156 3.25 26.04 16.58
N ASP A 157 4.40 26.24 17.22
CA ASP A 157 5.13 27.49 17.08
C ASP A 157 5.78 27.62 15.70
N SER A 158 6.31 28.79 15.40
CA SER A 158 7.00 29.06 14.12
C SER A 158 8.27 28.22 13.89
N SER A 159 8.69 27.45 14.88
CA SER A 159 9.82 26.52 14.87
C SER A 159 9.39 25.05 14.77
N GLY A 160 8.07 24.77 14.71
CA GLY A 160 7.50 23.43 14.57
C GLY A 160 7.38 22.65 15.88
N HIS A 161 7.45 23.27 17.04
CA HIS A 161 7.22 22.64 18.33
C HIS A 161 5.75 22.70 18.72
N GLN A 162 5.18 21.55 19.09
CA GLN A 162 3.79 21.43 19.55
C GLN A 162 3.65 22.06 20.95
N PHE A 163 2.70 22.98 21.12
CA PHE A 163 2.30 23.47 22.43
C PHE A 163 1.56 22.37 23.20
N SER A 164 2.21 21.77 24.18
CA SER A 164 1.52 20.89 25.13
C SER A 164 0.75 21.76 26.12
N GLY A 165 -0.55 21.95 25.90
CA GLY A 165 -1.46 22.57 26.86
C GLY A 165 -1.66 21.65 28.06
N GLY A 166 -0.90 21.88 29.13
CA GLY A 166 -1.12 21.23 30.41
C GLY A 166 -2.42 21.74 31.03
N HIS A 167 -3.47 20.94 31.04
CA HIS A 167 -4.56 21.10 32.01
C HIS A 167 -4.27 20.23 33.23
N GLN A 168 -3.75 20.88 34.26
CA GLN A 168 -3.85 20.37 35.65
C GLN A 168 -5.22 20.78 36.19
N HIS A 169 -6.00 19.78 36.57
CA HIS A 169 -7.04 19.87 37.59
C HIS A 169 -6.85 18.75 38.59
#